data_7f128e9cabd2cf887f08ebaeac7a405c
#
_entry.id   7f128e9cabd2cf887f08ebaeac7a405c
#
_cell.length_a   1.000
_cell.length_b   1.000
_cell.length_c   1.000
_cell.angle_alpha   90.00
_cell.angle_beta   90.00
_cell.angle_gamma   90.00
#
_symmetry.space_group_name_H-M   'P 1'
#
loop_
_entity.id
_entity.type
_entity.pdbx_description
1 polymer ?
#
loop_
_entity_poly.entity_id
_entity_poly.type
_entity_poly.pdbx_seq_one_letter_code
_entity_poly.pdbx_strand_id
1 'polypeptide(L)'
;ACSCLRTVFYNTYAKKDGCKAFQGVTSLVTHLNSDNQETQGCGFYYNTIDRKPIFDNDDCEDVKNFRRNQYGTDIIILGFKKNSNWKNDIKLAIIKNFFIAILDSKLIVKIDDITIDKDTIKAIIDKSINLDNTDDVLKRTKYYIETYLNPDKIFDTKVLKDKDVKLFVKISDDYTRNIAYLRATGMLICEKSIKKMKPYEAVLLVNGTNMNEILKLMEPPKHDKWDYKLLPDDEI
;
A
#
# COMPACT_ATOMS: atom_id res chain seq x y z
N ALA A 1 32.88 -2.15 -2.95
CA ALA A 1 31.67 -1.46 -2.48
C ALA A 1 30.54 -1.80 -3.45
N CYS A 2 29.40 -2.24 -2.94
CA CYS A 2 28.25 -2.54 -3.79
C CYS A 2 27.72 -1.21 -4.36
N SER A 3 27.77 -1.04 -5.67
CA SER A 3 27.22 0.11 -6.39
C SER A 3 25.69 0.04 -6.56
N CYS A 4 25.05 -1.03 -6.07
CA CYS A 4 23.62 -1.24 -6.14
C CYS A 4 22.91 -0.39 -5.07
N LEU A 5 22.12 0.58 -5.50
CA LEU A 5 21.31 1.41 -4.59
C LEU A 5 20.01 0.72 -4.20
N ARG A 6 19.39 0.01 -5.14
CA ARG A 6 18.16 -0.77 -4.93
C ARG A 6 18.06 -1.85 -5.99
N THR A 7 17.83 -3.09 -5.58
CA THR A 7 17.49 -4.19 -6.48
C THR A 7 16.27 -4.92 -5.93
N VAL A 8 15.25 -5.07 -6.75
CA VAL A 8 14.00 -5.73 -6.40
C VAL A 8 13.68 -6.76 -7.47
N PHE A 9 13.39 -7.99 -7.05
CA PHE A 9 12.86 -9.03 -7.91
C PHE A 9 11.41 -9.31 -7.56
N TYR A 10 10.63 -9.64 -8.56
CA TYR A 10 9.23 -10.05 -8.49
C TYR A 10 9.12 -11.46 -9.03
N ASN A 11 8.57 -12.37 -8.21
CA ASN A 11 8.33 -13.76 -8.56
C ASN A 11 6.85 -14.05 -8.34
N THR A 12 6.10 -14.16 -9.41
CA THR A 12 4.64 -14.23 -9.38
C THR A 12 4.14 -15.58 -9.92
N TYR A 13 3.15 -16.14 -9.23
CA TYR A 13 2.30 -17.21 -9.75
C TYR A 13 0.86 -16.71 -9.74
N ALA A 14 0.32 -16.39 -10.91
CA ALA A 14 -1.00 -15.78 -11.07
C ALA A 14 -2.10 -16.84 -11.03
N LYS A 15 -3.16 -16.60 -10.22
CA LYS A 15 -4.30 -17.52 -10.10
C LYS A 15 -5.18 -17.54 -11.35
N LYS A 16 -5.27 -16.40 -12.05
CA LYS A 16 -6.21 -16.20 -13.16
C LYS A 16 -5.94 -17.10 -14.35
N ASP A 17 -4.68 -17.27 -14.70
CA ASP A 17 -4.21 -17.95 -15.91
C ASP A 17 -3.17 -19.04 -15.64
N GLY A 18 -2.80 -19.23 -14.36
CA GLY A 18 -1.75 -20.18 -13.98
C GLY A 18 -0.35 -19.74 -14.41
N CYS A 19 -0.19 -18.51 -14.89
CA CYS A 19 1.07 -17.99 -15.38
C CYS A 19 2.05 -17.77 -14.22
N LYS A 20 3.29 -18.19 -14.41
CA LYS A 20 4.40 -17.88 -13.51
C LYS A 20 5.38 -16.98 -14.25
N ALA A 21 5.76 -15.89 -13.59
CA ALA A 21 6.62 -14.87 -14.17
C ALA A 21 7.68 -14.41 -13.16
N PHE A 22 8.87 -14.14 -13.63
CA PHE A 22 9.98 -13.60 -12.87
C PHE A 22 10.58 -12.41 -13.60
N GLN A 23 10.84 -11.33 -12.86
CA GLN A 23 11.53 -10.14 -13.37
C GLN A 23 12.25 -9.42 -12.26
N GLY A 24 13.24 -8.59 -12.62
CA GLY A 24 13.95 -7.76 -11.67
C GLY A 24 14.17 -6.35 -12.21
N VAL A 25 14.27 -5.41 -11.28
CA VAL A 25 14.66 -4.03 -11.56
C VAL A 25 15.72 -3.60 -10.55
N THR A 26 16.73 -2.88 -11.02
CA THR A 26 17.78 -2.36 -10.16
C THR A 26 18.08 -0.90 -10.47
N SER A 27 18.38 -0.12 -9.45
CA SER A 27 19.00 1.19 -9.58
C SER A 27 20.48 1.06 -9.25
N LEU A 28 21.34 1.28 -10.21
CA LEU A 28 22.79 1.19 -10.11
C LEU A 28 23.40 2.60 -10.20
N VAL A 29 24.59 2.74 -9.68
CA VAL A 29 25.43 3.89 -10.04
C VAL A 29 25.95 3.66 -11.46
N THR A 30 25.90 4.68 -12.30
CA THR A 30 26.50 4.65 -13.64
C THR A 30 27.95 4.18 -13.55
N HIS A 31 28.32 3.20 -14.35
CA HIS A 31 29.65 2.61 -14.39
C HIS A 31 30.00 2.21 -15.81
N LEU A 32 31.23 1.90 -16.07
CA LEU A 32 31.65 1.35 -17.36
C LEU A 32 31.41 -0.17 -17.38
N ASN A 33 30.86 -0.66 -18.48
CA ASN A 33 30.73 -2.10 -18.75
C ASN A 33 32.07 -2.68 -19.23
N SER A 34 32.11 -3.98 -19.55
CA SER A 34 33.30 -4.66 -20.07
C SER A 34 33.85 -4.05 -21.36
N ASP A 35 33.01 -3.34 -22.11
CA ASP A 35 33.33 -2.72 -23.41
C ASP A 35 33.69 -1.24 -23.26
N ASN A 36 33.92 -0.76 -22.02
CA ASN A 36 34.19 0.64 -21.68
C ASN A 36 33.06 1.63 -22.05
N GLN A 37 31.83 1.16 -22.16
CA GLN A 37 30.67 2.01 -22.40
C GLN A 37 30.00 2.35 -21.08
N GLU A 38 29.51 3.58 -20.95
CA GLU A 38 28.72 3.99 -19.80
C GLU A 38 27.38 3.26 -19.72
N THR A 39 27.08 2.67 -18.56
CA THR A 39 25.80 2.01 -18.31
C THR A 39 24.76 3.02 -17.85
N GLN A 40 23.49 2.71 -18.11
CA GLN A 40 22.38 3.44 -17.53
C GLN A 40 22.29 3.17 -16.01
N GLY A 41 21.77 4.15 -15.26
CA GLY A 41 21.53 4.00 -13.82
C GLY A 41 20.37 3.07 -13.45
N CYS A 42 19.67 2.50 -14.43
CA CYS A 42 18.59 1.55 -14.23
C CYS A 42 18.85 0.28 -15.05
N GLY A 43 18.79 -0.87 -14.40
CA GLY A 43 18.96 -2.17 -15.03
C GLY A 43 17.70 -3.04 -14.83
N PHE A 44 17.46 -3.92 -15.79
CA PHE A 44 16.33 -4.85 -15.76
C PHE A 44 16.83 -6.28 -15.93
N TYR A 45 16.27 -7.19 -15.14
CA TYR A 45 16.44 -8.62 -15.30
C TYR A 45 15.17 -9.19 -15.94
N TYR A 46 15.25 -9.63 -17.18
CA TYR A 46 14.13 -10.06 -18.01
C TYR A 46 14.61 -10.98 -19.14
N ASN A 47 13.67 -11.55 -19.91
CA ASN A 47 13.98 -12.28 -21.13
C ASN A 47 14.58 -11.31 -22.17
N THR A 48 15.84 -11.54 -22.56
CA THR A 48 16.59 -10.63 -23.44
C THR A 48 16.08 -10.61 -24.88
N ILE A 49 15.32 -11.63 -25.30
CA ILE A 49 14.82 -11.77 -26.67
C ILE A 49 13.67 -10.81 -26.92
N ASP A 50 12.67 -10.79 -26.03
CA ASP A 50 11.43 -10.05 -26.23
C ASP A 50 11.18 -8.96 -25.17
N ARG A 51 12.10 -8.78 -24.24
CA ARG A 51 12.06 -7.79 -23.14
C ARG A 51 10.84 -7.94 -22.22
N LYS A 52 10.32 -9.17 -22.07
CA LYS A 52 9.22 -9.49 -21.16
C LYS A 52 9.73 -10.17 -19.88
N PRO A 53 8.89 -10.30 -18.86
CA PRO A 53 9.22 -11.16 -17.73
C PRO A 53 9.61 -12.56 -18.19
N ILE A 54 10.45 -13.25 -17.45
CA ILE A 54 10.84 -14.64 -17.71
C ILE A 54 9.68 -15.53 -17.27
N PHE A 55 9.07 -16.24 -18.20
CA PHE A 55 7.96 -17.16 -17.97
C PHE A 55 8.46 -18.60 -17.73
N ASP A 56 7.58 -19.48 -17.27
CA ASP A 56 7.92 -20.91 -17.00
C ASP A 56 8.44 -21.66 -18.23
N ASN A 57 7.98 -21.27 -19.42
CA ASN A 57 8.38 -21.88 -20.68
C ASN A 57 9.75 -21.36 -21.18
N ASP A 58 10.28 -20.32 -20.55
CA ASP A 58 11.61 -19.81 -20.89
C ASP A 58 12.67 -20.68 -20.21
N ASP A 59 13.62 -21.16 -20.99
CA ASP A 59 14.71 -22.02 -20.51
C ASP A 59 15.78 -21.19 -19.77
N CYS A 60 15.42 -20.69 -18.59
CA CYS A 60 16.29 -19.90 -17.74
C CYS A 60 16.59 -20.66 -16.44
N GLU A 61 17.73 -21.31 -16.39
CA GLU A 61 18.21 -22.09 -15.24
C GLU A 61 18.26 -21.27 -13.93
N ASP A 62 18.69 -20.01 -14.02
CA ASP A 62 18.88 -19.13 -12.87
C ASP A 62 17.59 -18.89 -12.08
N VAL A 63 16.45 -19.00 -12.73
CA VAL A 63 15.14 -18.71 -12.13
C VAL A 63 14.42 -19.97 -11.65
N LYS A 64 14.81 -21.15 -12.09
CA LYS A 64 14.12 -22.41 -11.73
C LYS A 64 13.99 -22.61 -10.23
N ASN A 65 15.02 -22.28 -9.47
CA ASN A 65 15.06 -22.43 -8.01
C ASN A 65 14.18 -21.42 -7.24
N PHE A 66 13.71 -20.36 -7.90
CA PHE A 66 12.86 -19.33 -7.31
C PHE A 66 11.38 -19.51 -7.62
N ARG A 67 11.00 -20.50 -8.44
CA ARG A 67 9.61 -20.70 -8.86
C ARG A 67 8.69 -21.00 -7.70
N ARG A 68 7.59 -20.25 -7.64
CA ARG A 68 6.54 -20.47 -6.64
C ARG A 68 5.72 -21.71 -6.96
N ASN A 69 5.32 -22.41 -5.89
CA ASN A 69 4.38 -23.55 -5.97
C ASN A 69 2.96 -23.17 -5.55
N GLN A 70 2.77 -21.96 -5.02
CA GLN A 70 1.48 -21.44 -4.57
C GLN A 70 1.21 -20.09 -5.23
N TYR A 71 -0.07 -19.80 -5.47
CA TYR A 71 -0.49 -18.50 -6.01
C TYR A 71 -0.04 -17.34 -5.12
N GLY A 72 0.38 -16.26 -5.76
CA GLY A 72 0.84 -15.05 -5.09
C GLY A 72 2.09 -14.45 -5.72
N THR A 73 2.65 -13.44 -5.06
CA THR A 73 3.86 -12.75 -5.50
C THR A 73 4.85 -12.66 -4.34
N ASP A 74 6.11 -13.04 -4.60
CA ASP A 74 7.24 -12.71 -3.72
C ASP A 74 7.88 -11.43 -4.23
N ILE A 75 8.19 -10.52 -3.31
CA ILE A 75 8.98 -9.33 -3.58
C ILE A 75 10.29 -9.49 -2.81
N ILE A 76 11.38 -9.65 -3.55
CA ILE A 76 12.71 -9.89 -2.99
C ILE A 76 13.52 -8.59 -3.11
N ILE A 77 13.87 -8.00 -1.99
CA ILE A 77 14.61 -6.74 -1.93
C ILE A 77 16.04 -7.03 -1.48
N LEU A 78 17.00 -6.84 -2.38
CA LEU A 78 18.41 -7.00 -2.05
C LEU A 78 18.97 -5.75 -1.37
N GLY A 79 19.85 -5.95 -0.41
CA GLY A 79 20.51 -4.86 0.29
C GLY A 79 19.59 -4.05 1.22
N PHE A 80 18.48 -4.64 1.67
CA PHE A 80 17.60 -3.99 2.64
C PHE A 80 18.37 -3.66 3.92
N LYS A 81 18.47 -2.37 4.25
CA LYS A 81 19.12 -1.89 5.47
C LYS A 81 18.17 -2.01 6.65
N LYS A 82 18.41 -2.99 7.51
CA LYS A 82 17.68 -3.17 8.75
C LYS A 82 18.23 -2.22 9.81
N ASN A 83 17.42 -1.24 10.26
CA ASN A 83 17.68 -0.56 11.53
C ASN A 83 17.14 -1.42 12.69
N SER A 84 17.43 -1.07 13.93
CA SER A 84 16.99 -1.81 15.11
C SER A 84 15.47 -1.89 15.25
N ASN A 85 14.73 -0.97 14.66
CA ASN A 85 13.27 -0.82 14.81
C ASN A 85 12.45 -1.16 13.54
N TRP A 86 13.08 -1.64 12.46
CA TRP A 86 12.45 -1.81 11.15
C TRP A 86 11.14 -2.61 11.16
N LYS A 87 11.03 -3.64 12.00
CA LYS A 87 9.80 -4.45 12.12
C LYS A 87 8.65 -3.62 12.68
N ASN A 88 8.94 -2.80 13.70
CA ASN A 88 7.95 -1.91 14.28
C ASN A 88 7.54 -0.83 13.29
N ASP A 89 8.49 -0.24 12.59
CA ASP A 89 8.21 0.80 11.58
C ASP A 89 7.31 0.25 10.46
N ILE A 90 7.59 -0.96 9.94
CA ILE A 90 6.75 -1.62 8.95
C ILE A 90 5.37 -1.94 9.52
N LYS A 91 5.31 -2.51 10.73
CA LYS A 91 4.05 -2.82 11.42
C LYS A 91 3.14 -1.59 11.52
N LEU A 92 3.67 -0.47 12.00
CA LEU A 92 2.91 0.76 12.16
C LEU A 92 2.51 1.37 10.82
N ALA A 93 3.39 1.34 9.83
CA ALA A 93 3.08 1.79 8.47
C ALA A 93 1.94 0.97 7.84
N ILE A 94 1.93 -0.35 8.02
CA ILE A 94 0.86 -1.23 7.53
C ILE A 94 -0.46 -0.89 8.21
N ILE A 95 -0.47 -0.78 9.53
CA ILE A 95 -1.67 -0.46 10.28
C ILE A 95 -2.23 0.88 9.84
N LYS A 96 -1.39 1.93 9.79
CA LYS A 96 -1.79 3.26 9.36
C LYS A 96 -2.44 3.27 7.97
N ASN A 97 -1.83 2.58 7.01
CA ASN A 97 -2.24 2.69 5.62
C ASN A 97 -3.34 1.69 5.22
N PHE A 98 -3.55 0.61 5.98
CA PHE A 98 -4.43 -0.49 5.59
C PHE A 98 -5.41 -0.91 6.69
N PHE A 99 -5.68 -0.10 7.71
CA PHE A 99 -6.52 -0.47 8.84
C PHE A 99 -7.93 -0.94 8.43
N ILE A 100 -8.58 -0.34 7.43
CA ILE A 100 -9.89 -0.78 6.93
C ILE A 100 -9.77 -2.16 6.25
N ALA A 101 -8.76 -2.36 5.40
CA ALA A 101 -8.56 -3.65 4.74
C ALA A 101 -8.35 -4.79 5.77
N ILE A 102 -7.67 -4.49 6.87
CA ILE A 102 -7.42 -5.43 7.96
C ILE A 102 -8.72 -5.69 8.73
N LEU A 103 -9.45 -4.65 9.12
CA LEU A 103 -10.71 -4.76 9.86
C LEU A 103 -11.78 -5.51 9.07
N ASP A 104 -11.84 -5.31 7.75
CA ASP A 104 -12.74 -6.00 6.83
C ASP A 104 -12.28 -7.44 6.49
N SER A 105 -11.19 -7.91 7.09
CA SER A 105 -10.59 -9.22 6.79
C SER A 105 -10.16 -9.41 5.32
N LYS A 106 -9.93 -8.31 4.60
CA LYS A 106 -9.40 -8.31 3.23
C LYS A 106 -7.89 -8.46 3.19
N LEU A 107 -7.22 -8.12 4.29
CA LEU A 107 -5.76 -8.17 4.43
C LEU A 107 -5.38 -8.78 5.78
N ILE A 108 -4.53 -9.80 5.74
CA ILE A 108 -3.82 -10.36 6.88
C ILE A 108 -2.33 -10.23 6.62
N VAL A 109 -1.58 -9.65 7.55
CA VAL A 109 -0.14 -9.46 7.42
C VAL A 109 0.59 -10.24 8.50
N LYS A 110 1.65 -10.92 8.10
CA LYS A 110 2.56 -11.59 9.03
C LYS A 110 3.96 -10.97 8.91
N ILE A 111 4.51 -10.58 10.05
CA ILE A 111 5.87 -10.06 10.18
C ILE A 111 6.57 -10.96 11.19
N ASP A 112 7.32 -11.93 10.70
CA ASP A 112 7.86 -13.04 11.52
C ASP A 112 6.75 -13.72 12.35
N ASP A 113 6.79 -13.59 13.65
CA ASP A 113 5.85 -14.15 14.63
C ASP A 113 4.62 -13.24 14.89
N ILE A 114 4.61 -12.00 14.39
CA ILE A 114 3.53 -11.05 14.60
C ILE A 114 2.49 -11.21 13.49
N THR A 115 1.25 -11.53 13.84
CA THR A 115 0.11 -11.51 12.91
C THR A 115 -0.72 -10.24 13.17
N ILE A 116 -1.01 -9.51 12.10
CA ILE A 116 -1.87 -8.32 12.11
C ILE A 116 -3.13 -8.67 11.31
N ASP A 117 -4.23 -8.78 11.99
CA ASP A 117 -5.56 -9.08 11.47
C ASP A 117 -6.62 -8.28 12.24
N LYS A 118 -7.89 -8.52 11.94
CA LYS A 118 -9.02 -7.82 12.58
C LYS A 118 -9.07 -7.98 14.10
N ASP A 119 -8.59 -9.12 14.61
CA ASP A 119 -8.68 -9.48 16.03
C ASP A 119 -7.51 -8.91 16.83
N THR A 120 -6.36 -8.76 16.19
CA THR A 120 -5.11 -8.32 16.83
C THR A 120 -4.80 -6.83 16.68
N ILE A 121 -5.32 -6.16 15.62
CA ILE A 121 -4.97 -4.77 15.26
C ILE A 121 -5.17 -3.78 16.40
N LYS A 122 -6.28 -3.87 17.16
CA LYS A 122 -6.56 -2.96 18.28
C LYS A 122 -5.54 -3.11 19.39
N ALA A 123 -5.27 -4.35 19.82
CA ALA A 123 -4.30 -4.63 20.88
C ALA A 123 -2.89 -4.15 20.50
N ILE A 124 -2.52 -4.29 19.23
CA ILE A 124 -1.22 -3.83 18.71
C ILE A 124 -1.12 -2.30 18.79
N ILE A 125 -2.15 -1.56 18.39
CA ILE A 125 -2.17 -0.11 18.46
C ILE A 125 -2.12 0.37 19.91
N ASP A 126 -2.96 -0.15 20.78
CA ASP A 126 -3.01 0.23 22.18
C ASP A 126 -1.66 0.00 22.86
N LYS A 127 -1.03 -1.14 22.62
CA LYS A 127 0.32 -1.41 23.12
C LYS A 127 1.35 -0.43 22.57
N SER A 128 1.27 -0.06 21.30
CA SER A 128 2.23 0.86 20.66
C SER A 128 2.07 2.28 21.19
N ILE A 129 0.86 2.78 21.42
CA ILE A 129 0.59 4.09 22.01
C ILE A 129 1.07 4.13 23.47
N ASN A 130 0.92 3.06 24.24
CA ASN A 130 1.41 2.99 25.61
C ASN A 130 2.94 3.05 25.70
N LEU A 131 3.65 2.58 24.68
CA LEU A 131 5.12 2.63 24.60
C LEU A 131 5.63 4.00 24.15
N ASP A 132 4.90 4.67 23.26
CA ASP A 132 5.21 6.00 22.74
C ASP A 132 3.94 6.86 22.69
N ASN A 133 3.64 7.52 23.80
CA ASN A 133 2.46 8.37 23.92
C ASN A 133 2.56 9.70 23.14
N THR A 134 3.68 9.96 22.48
CA THR A 134 3.91 11.18 21.68
C THR A 134 3.57 11.00 20.19
N ASP A 135 3.30 9.78 19.72
CA ASP A 135 2.97 9.53 18.32
C ASP A 135 1.52 9.92 17.97
N ASP A 136 1.34 11.17 17.55
CA ASP A 136 0.05 11.70 17.11
C ASP A 136 -0.55 10.96 15.91
N VAL A 137 0.30 10.33 15.08
CA VAL A 137 -0.13 9.55 13.91
C VAL A 137 -0.81 8.26 14.35
N LEU A 138 -0.24 7.57 15.34
CA LEU A 138 -0.83 6.35 15.90
C LEU A 138 -2.13 6.64 16.64
N LYS A 139 -2.17 7.71 17.44
CA LYS A 139 -3.40 8.14 18.13
C LYS A 139 -4.52 8.41 17.12
N ARG A 140 -4.22 9.13 16.04
CA ARG A 140 -5.17 9.43 14.99
C ARG A 140 -5.65 8.16 14.26
N THR A 141 -4.74 7.23 13.97
CA THR A 141 -5.10 5.92 13.38
C THR A 141 -6.05 5.14 14.31
N LYS A 142 -5.82 5.17 15.62
CA LYS A 142 -6.75 4.60 16.61
C LYS A 142 -8.13 5.25 16.53
N TYR A 143 -8.19 6.58 16.46
CA TYR A 143 -9.45 7.32 16.33
C TYR A 143 -10.21 6.98 15.05
N TYR A 144 -9.51 6.79 13.92
CA TYR A 144 -10.14 6.31 12.68
C TYR A 144 -10.71 4.90 12.82
N ILE A 145 -9.99 4.00 13.47
CA ILE A 145 -10.48 2.63 13.75
C ILE A 145 -11.74 2.68 14.64
N GLU A 146 -11.72 3.48 15.70
CA GLU A 146 -12.87 3.66 16.57
C GLU A 146 -14.07 4.27 15.82
N THR A 147 -13.83 5.26 14.99
CA THR A 147 -14.84 5.91 14.15
C THR A 147 -15.46 4.94 13.15
N TYR A 148 -14.65 4.10 12.51
CA TYR A 148 -15.14 3.12 11.56
C TYR A 148 -15.99 2.03 12.21
N LEU A 149 -15.56 1.53 13.37
CA LEU A 149 -16.24 0.44 14.07
C LEU A 149 -17.49 0.89 14.84
N ASN A 150 -17.47 2.09 15.42
CA ASN A 150 -18.55 2.63 16.25
C ASN A 150 -18.82 4.11 15.92
N PRO A 151 -19.29 4.42 14.72
CA PRO A 151 -19.59 5.80 14.32
C PRO A 151 -20.82 6.32 15.04
N ASP A 152 -20.86 7.63 15.35
CA ASP A 152 -22.08 8.30 15.81
C ASP A 152 -23.06 8.51 14.65
N LYS A 153 -22.52 8.71 13.43
CA LYS A 153 -23.33 8.87 12.22
C LYS A 153 -22.64 8.32 10.98
N ILE A 154 -23.43 7.72 10.10
CA ILE A 154 -23.01 7.28 8.78
C ILE A 154 -23.81 8.05 7.74
N PHE A 155 -23.12 8.71 6.84
CA PHE A 155 -23.71 9.30 5.64
C PHE A 155 -23.38 8.39 4.45
N ASP A 156 -24.41 8.01 3.72
CA ASP A 156 -24.31 7.18 2.52
C ASP A 156 -24.82 8.03 1.36
N THR A 157 -23.99 8.27 0.36
CA THR A 157 -24.37 9.09 -0.79
C THR A 157 -24.10 8.37 -2.09
N LYS A 158 -24.94 8.67 -3.08
CA LYS A 158 -24.77 8.17 -4.44
C LYS A 158 -24.01 9.21 -5.23
N VAL A 159 -22.88 8.80 -5.79
CA VAL A 159 -22.13 9.54 -6.79
C VAL A 159 -22.11 8.66 -8.04
N LEU A 160 -22.34 9.21 -9.24
CA LEU A 160 -22.36 8.45 -10.50
C LEU A 160 -23.35 7.27 -10.56
N LYS A 161 -24.54 7.40 -9.93
CA LYS A 161 -25.65 6.44 -9.92
C LYS A 161 -25.54 5.26 -8.93
N ASP A 162 -24.38 5.03 -8.31
CA ASP A 162 -24.21 3.96 -7.32
C ASP A 162 -24.11 4.54 -5.89
N LYS A 163 -24.30 3.71 -4.86
CA LYS A 163 -24.02 4.07 -3.46
C LYS A 163 -22.52 3.98 -3.20
N ASP A 164 -21.78 4.95 -3.73
CA ASP A 164 -20.36 4.81 -3.92
C ASP A 164 -19.54 5.32 -2.76
N VAL A 165 -20.09 6.21 -1.93
CA VAL A 165 -19.33 6.90 -0.90
C VAL A 165 -20.03 6.79 0.44
N LYS A 166 -19.31 6.28 1.44
CA LYS A 166 -19.71 6.27 2.85
C LYS A 166 -18.80 7.15 3.68
N LEU A 167 -19.41 8.01 4.46
CA LEU A 167 -18.70 8.83 5.45
C LEU A 167 -19.14 8.41 6.84
N PHE A 168 -18.21 7.82 7.59
CA PHE A 168 -18.36 7.49 9.00
C PHE A 168 -17.86 8.67 9.82
N VAL A 169 -18.63 9.14 10.80
CA VAL A 169 -18.28 10.28 11.63
C VAL A 169 -18.46 9.94 13.09
N LYS A 170 -17.50 10.34 13.90
CA LYS A 170 -17.57 10.27 15.36
C LYS A 170 -17.13 11.60 15.97
N ILE A 171 -17.80 12.06 17.03
CA ILE A 171 -17.55 13.33 17.69
C ILE A 171 -17.04 13.05 19.09
N SER A 172 -15.92 13.67 19.46
CA SER A 172 -15.37 13.64 20.80
C SER A 172 -14.45 14.83 21.00
N ASP A 173 -14.39 15.37 22.20
CA ASP A 173 -13.52 16.52 22.51
C ASP A 173 -12.03 16.20 22.36
N ASP A 174 -11.66 14.92 22.43
CA ASP A 174 -10.28 14.43 22.26
C ASP A 174 -9.83 14.33 20.79
N TYR A 175 -10.75 14.51 19.84
CA TYR A 175 -10.48 14.28 18.42
C TYR A 175 -9.87 15.51 17.72
N THR A 176 -9.17 15.25 16.61
CA THR A 176 -8.25 16.21 15.98
C THR A 176 -8.80 16.88 14.73
N ARG A 177 -10.06 16.65 14.37
CA ARG A 177 -10.77 17.20 13.21
C ARG A 177 -10.17 16.76 11.88
N ASN A 178 -9.93 15.47 11.73
CA ASN A 178 -9.38 14.90 10.51
C ASN A 178 -10.35 13.93 9.83
N ILE A 179 -10.18 13.80 8.53
CA ILE A 179 -10.91 12.87 7.67
C ILE A 179 -9.87 12.00 6.97
N ALA A 180 -9.94 10.69 7.16
CA ALA A 180 -9.21 9.71 6.39
C ALA A 180 -9.94 9.41 5.08
N TYR A 181 -9.28 9.54 3.95
CA TYR A 181 -9.81 9.25 2.63
C TYR A 181 -9.27 7.90 2.14
N LEU A 182 -10.19 6.94 1.91
CA LEU A 182 -9.83 5.57 1.54
C LEU A 182 -10.53 5.12 0.27
N ARG A 183 -9.87 4.25 -0.47
CA ARG A 183 -10.46 3.52 -1.60
C ARG A 183 -11.16 2.24 -1.15
N ALA A 184 -11.91 1.60 -2.07
CA ALA A 184 -12.59 0.30 -1.86
C ALA A 184 -11.66 -0.82 -1.40
N THR A 185 -10.36 -0.74 -1.73
CA THR A 185 -9.33 -1.68 -1.24
C THR A 185 -9.07 -1.56 0.26
N GLY A 186 -9.55 -0.48 0.90
CA GLY A 186 -9.27 -0.18 2.32
C GLY A 186 -7.92 0.47 2.54
N MET A 187 -7.27 0.99 1.48
CA MET A 187 -6.00 1.72 1.57
C MET A 187 -6.27 3.21 1.84
N LEU A 188 -5.56 3.77 2.82
CA LEU A 188 -5.54 5.21 3.09
C LEU A 188 -4.77 5.92 1.98
N ILE A 189 -5.40 6.91 1.36
CA ILE A 189 -4.79 7.75 0.33
C ILE A 189 -4.26 9.04 0.92
N CYS A 190 -5.11 9.77 1.64
CA CYS A 190 -4.71 11.02 2.28
C CYS A 190 -5.58 11.35 3.47
N GLU A 191 -5.14 12.36 4.22
CA GLU A 191 -5.87 12.92 5.35
C GLU A 191 -6.15 14.40 5.08
N LYS A 192 -7.33 14.89 5.44
CA LYS A 192 -7.68 16.31 5.36
C LYS A 192 -8.34 16.78 6.67
N SER A 193 -8.18 18.04 6.99
CA SER A 193 -8.74 18.64 8.20
C SER A 193 -9.68 19.81 7.88
N ILE A 194 -10.83 19.85 8.56
CA ILE A 194 -11.77 21.01 8.52
C ILE A 194 -11.83 21.61 9.92
N LYS A 195 -11.18 22.76 10.09
CA LYS A 195 -10.91 23.36 11.41
C LYS A 195 -12.10 24.06 12.09
N LYS A 196 -13.13 24.45 11.36
CA LYS A 196 -14.24 25.28 11.88
C LYS A 196 -15.43 24.47 12.42
N MET A 197 -15.20 23.24 12.87
CA MET A 197 -16.23 22.34 13.40
C MET A 197 -15.91 21.91 14.82
N LYS A 198 -16.90 21.32 15.53
CA LYS A 198 -16.62 20.59 16.78
C LYS A 198 -15.54 19.52 16.53
N PRO A 199 -14.76 19.13 17.54
CA PRO A 199 -13.79 18.05 17.36
C PRO A 199 -14.47 16.77 16.89
N TYR A 200 -13.93 16.18 15.83
CA TYR A 200 -14.45 14.96 15.18
C TYR A 200 -13.32 14.17 14.53
N GLU A 201 -13.55 12.91 14.32
CA GLU A 201 -12.80 12.10 13.35
C GLU A 201 -13.77 11.49 12.34
N ALA A 202 -13.33 11.37 11.11
CA ALA A 202 -14.15 10.82 10.05
C ALA A 202 -13.35 9.88 9.14
N VAL A 203 -14.07 8.91 8.58
CA VAL A 203 -13.55 7.95 7.60
C VAL A 203 -14.42 8.02 6.37
N LEU A 204 -13.87 8.47 5.26
CA LEU A 204 -14.53 8.51 3.97
C LEU A 204 -14.06 7.32 3.14
N LEU A 205 -14.96 6.39 2.86
CA LEU A 205 -14.70 5.18 2.10
C LEU A 205 -15.44 5.23 0.77
N VAL A 206 -14.70 5.15 -0.33
CA VAL A 206 -15.25 5.08 -1.68
C VAL A 206 -15.32 3.63 -2.13
N ASN A 207 -16.51 3.08 -2.24
CA ASN A 207 -16.76 1.66 -2.55
C ASN A 207 -17.18 1.39 -4.00
N GLY A 208 -17.73 2.38 -4.71
CA GLY A 208 -18.28 2.21 -6.05
C GLY A 208 -17.22 1.88 -7.10
N THR A 209 -17.51 0.97 -8.00
CA THR A 209 -16.57 0.51 -9.04
C THR A 209 -16.18 1.67 -9.95
N ASN A 210 -17.16 2.38 -10.52
CA ASN A 210 -16.90 3.48 -11.47
C ASN A 210 -16.10 4.61 -10.82
N MET A 211 -16.47 5.00 -9.59
CA MET A 211 -15.74 6.05 -8.88
C MET A 211 -14.31 5.63 -8.55
N ASN A 212 -14.08 4.35 -8.19
CA ASN A 212 -12.73 3.86 -7.94
C ASN A 212 -11.85 3.85 -9.20
N GLU A 213 -12.40 3.56 -10.38
CA GLU A 213 -11.66 3.65 -11.64
C GLU A 213 -11.22 5.09 -11.91
N ILE A 214 -12.11 6.07 -11.75
CA ILE A 214 -11.77 7.49 -11.89
C ILE A 214 -10.72 7.92 -10.87
N LEU A 215 -10.91 7.59 -9.59
CA LEU A 215 -9.95 7.95 -8.54
C LEU A 215 -8.57 7.32 -8.77
N LYS A 216 -8.52 6.13 -9.35
CA LYS A 216 -7.27 5.45 -9.72
C LYS A 216 -6.48 6.24 -10.78
N LEU A 217 -7.17 6.83 -11.76
CA LEU A 217 -6.54 7.70 -12.77
C LEU A 217 -6.00 9.00 -12.15
N MET A 218 -6.61 9.46 -11.05
CA MET A 218 -6.20 10.65 -10.31
C MET A 218 -5.03 10.40 -9.34
N GLU A 219 -4.59 9.15 -9.17
CA GLU A 219 -3.52 8.81 -8.23
C GLU A 219 -2.14 8.87 -8.88
N PRO A 220 -1.19 9.62 -8.28
CA PRO A 220 0.21 9.53 -8.66
C PRO A 220 0.80 8.17 -8.25
N PRO A 221 1.98 7.78 -8.76
CA PRO A 221 2.63 6.51 -8.41
C PRO A 221 2.89 6.29 -6.91
N LYS A 222 2.87 7.35 -6.10
CA LYS A 222 3.00 7.27 -4.63
C LYS A 222 1.71 6.89 -3.92
N HIS A 223 0.55 6.98 -4.60
CA HIS A 223 -0.78 6.73 -4.03
C HIS A 223 -1.07 7.55 -2.75
N ASP A 224 -0.62 8.80 -2.68
CA ASP A 224 -0.69 9.65 -1.49
C ASP A 224 -1.64 10.85 -1.63
N LYS A 225 -2.33 10.97 -2.76
CA LYS A 225 -3.33 12.00 -3.03
C LYS A 225 -4.22 11.63 -4.23
N TRP A 226 -5.31 12.35 -4.39
CA TRP A 226 -6.07 12.43 -5.64
C TRP A 226 -5.85 13.79 -6.28
N ASP A 227 -5.36 13.79 -7.51
CA ASP A 227 -5.04 14.99 -8.28
C ASP A 227 -5.81 14.96 -9.61
N TYR A 228 -6.85 15.78 -9.71
CA TYR A 228 -7.70 15.84 -10.90
C TYR A 228 -6.94 16.22 -12.18
N LYS A 229 -5.78 16.85 -12.06
CA LYS A 229 -4.93 17.21 -13.21
C LYS A 229 -4.30 16.00 -13.91
N LEU A 230 -4.39 14.83 -13.29
CA LEU A 230 -3.94 13.58 -13.88
C LEU A 230 -5.02 12.88 -14.72
N LEU A 231 -6.27 13.38 -14.67
CA LEU A 231 -7.33 12.86 -15.54
C LEU A 231 -7.02 13.19 -16.99
N PRO A 232 -7.23 12.25 -17.93
CA PRO A 232 -7.23 12.53 -19.35
C PRO A 232 -8.29 13.57 -19.71
N ASP A 233 -8.04 14.40 -20.74
CA ASP A 233 -8.93 15.49 -21.16
C ASP A 233 -10.33 14.99 -21.59
N ASP A 234 -10.46 13.75 -22.00
CA ASP A 234 -11.70 13.08 -22.39
C ASP A 234 -12.53 12.53 -21.19
N GLU A 235 -11.99 12.57 -19.98
CA GLU A 235 -12.66 12.14 -18.75
C GLU A 235 -13.13 13.35 -17.87
N ILE A 236 -12.88 14.58 -18.30
CA ILE A 236 -13.33 15.81 -17.64
C ILE A 236 -14.67 16.25 -18.25
#